data_4f500dbb65e56609cfb80ffab6bf835f
#
_entry.id   4f500dbb65e56609cfb80ffab6bf835f
#
_cell.length_a   1.000
_cell.length_b   1.000
_cell.length_c   1.000
_cell.angle_alpha   90.00
_cell.angle_beta   90.00
_cell.angle_gamma   90.00
#
_symmetry.space_group_name_H-M   'P 1'
#
loop_
_entity.id
_entity.type
_entity.pdbx_description
1 polymer ?
#
loop_
_entity_poly.entity_id
_entity_poly.type
_entity_poly.pdbx_seq_one_letter_code
_entity_poly.pdbx_strand_id
1 'polypeptide(L)' 'MYTLTDKVVESLVKRSVDYGVSSWGKKDTLALQIARFWMDGYIAGSSLTEDDTNHLYEALNNYHFKDEEE' A
#
# COMPACT_ATOMS: atom_id res chain seq x y z
N MET A 1 17.32 7.30 13.08
CA MET A 1 17.12 6.18 12.16
C MET A 1 15.64 5.90 12.00
N TYR A 2 15.21 5.70 10.79
CA TYR A 2 13.82 5.43 10.52
C TYR A 2 13.52 3.94 10.73
N THR A 3 12.50 3.67 11.52
CA THR A 3 12.09 2.29 11.77
C THR A 3 10.66 2.10 11.28
N LEU A 4 10.46 1.08 10.47
CA LEU A 4 9.16 0.78 9.91
C LEU A 4 8.41 -0.13 10.87
N THR A 5 7.42 0.42 11.56
CA THR A 5 6.60 -0.36 12.48
C THR A 5 5.37 -0.90 11.76
N ASP A 6 4.70 -1.86 12.39
CA ASP A 6 3.48 -2.40 11.81
C ASP A 6 2.43 -1.33 11.59
N LYS A 7 2.35 -0.37 12.51
CA LYS A 7 1.39 0.73 12.36
C LYS A 7 1.71 1.59 11.16
N VAL A 8 3.00 1.86 10.94
CA VAL A 8 3.41 2.67 9.80
C VAL A 8 3.13 1.91 8.50
N VAL A 9 3.45 0.60 8.49
CA VAL A 9 3.17 -0.22 7.31
C VAL A 9 1.67 -0.19 6.99
N GLU A 10 0.85 -0.39 8.01
CA GLU A 10 -0.59 -0.39 7.83
C GLU A 10 -1.10 0.94 7.29
N SER A 11 -0.56 2.02 7.84
CA SER A 11 -0.93 3.37 7.41
C SER A 11 -0.55 3.62 5.96
N LEU A 12 0.65 3.20 5.56
CA LEU A 12 1.12 3.39 4.19
C LEU A 12 0.31 2.56 3.20
N VAL A 13 0.00 1.32 3.57
CA VAL A 13 -0.84 0.48 2.72
C VAL A 13 -2.21 1.12 2.55
N LYS A 14 -2.79 1.61 3.64
CA LYS A 14 -4.09 2.25 3.56
C LYS A 14 -4.06 3.47 2.66
N ARG A 15 -3.02 4.29 2.77
CA ARG A 15 -2.90 5.47 1.92
C ARG A 15 -2.79 5.10 0.45
N SER A 16 -1.99 4.09 0.15
CA SER A 16 -1.82 3.67 -1.23
C SER A 16 -3.12 3.13 -1.80
N VAL A 17 -3.84 2.34 -1.00
CA VAL A 17 -5.12 1.78 -1.43
C VAL A 17 -6.16 2.88 -1.62
N ASP A 18 -6.22 3.84 -0.68
CA ASP A 18 -7.14 4.95 -0.81
C ASP A 18 -6.87 5.73 -2.10
N TYR A 19 -5.60 5.94 -2.41
CA TYR A 19 -5.24 6.62 -3.64
C TYR A 19 -5.70 5.81 -4.86
N GLY A 20 -5.48 4.50 -4.82
CA GLY A 20 -5.89 3.64 -5.92
C GLY A 20 -7.39 3.64 -6.13
N VAL A 21 -8.15 3.54 -5.04
CA VAL A 21 -9.61 3.56 -5.13
C VAL A 21 -10.09 4.90 -5.63
N SER A 22 -9.51 5.98 -5.13
CA SER A 22 -9.91 7.32 -5.53
C SER A 22 -9.63 7.56 -7.00
N SER A 23 -8.49 7.06 -7.49
CA SER A 23 -8.11 7.25 -8.90
C SER A 23 -8.92 6.38 -9.83
N TRP A 24 -9.21 5.16 -9.40
CA TRP A 24 -9.92 4.20 -10.25
C TRP A 24 -11.43 4.31 -10.13
N GLY A 25 -11.91 4.63 -8.94
CA GLY A 25 -13.33 4.75 -8.69
C GLY A 25 -14.01 3.47 -8.28
N LYS A 26 -13.26 2.41 -8.09
CA LYS A 26 -13.79 1.12 -7.68
C LYS A 26 -12.83 0.43 -6.74
N LYS A 27 -13.36 -0.49 -5.94
CA LYS A 27 -12.56 -1.30 -5.03
C LYS A 27 -12.33 -2.67 -5.65
N ASP A 28 -11.40 -2.72 -6.59
CA ASP A 28 -11.10 -3.97 -7.26
C ASP A 28 -9.60 -4.09 -7.51
N THR A 29 -9.22 -5.10 -8.28
CA THR A 29 -7.81 -5.40 -8.53
C THR A 29 -7.08 -4.23 -9.18
N LEU A 30 -7.75 -3.49 -10.05
CA LEU A 30 -7.09 -2.37 -10.71
C LEU A 30 -6.77 -1.26 -9.73
N ALA A 31 -7.64 -1.04 -8.73
CA ALA A 31 -7.33 -0.08 -7.69
C ALA A 31 -6.08 -0.48 -6.94
N LEU A 32 -5.91 -1.78 -6.69
CA LEU A 32 -4.71 -2.27 -5.99
C LEU A 32 -3.46 -2.12 -6.86
N GLN A 33 -3.58 -2.25 -8.18
CA GLN A 33 -2.44 -2.02 -9.06
C GLN A 33 -2.02 -0.56 -9.03
N ILE A 34 -2.98 0.36 -9.00
CA ILE A 34 -2.68 1.77 -8.88
C ILE A 34 -2.04 2.05 -7.52
N ALA A 35 -2.54 1.40 -6.48
CA ALA A 35 -1.96 1.54 -5.15
C ALA A 35 -0.49 1.11 -5.16
N ARG A 36 -0.17 0.08 -5.93
CA ARG A 36 1.20 -0.38 -6.02
C ARG A 36 2.10 0.67 -6.68
N PHE A 37 1.60 1.36 -7.70
CA PHE A 37 2.37 2.44 -8.29
C PHE A 37 2.64 3.54 -7.27
N TRP A 38 1.64 3.87 -6.46
CA TRP A 38 1.82 4.85 -5.39
C TRP A 38 2.92 4.39 -4.44
N MET A 39 2.87 3.10 -4.06
CA MET A 39 3.86 2.55 -3.15
C MET A 39 5.25 2.57 -3.77
N ASP A 40 5.35 2.25 -5.06
CA ASP A 40 6.63 2.30 -5.77
C ASP A 40 7.24 3.70 -5.68
N GLY A 41 6.41 4.72 -5.90
CA GLY A 41 6.89 6.09 -5.82
C GLY A 41 7.33 6.47 -4.42
N TYR A 42 6.58 6.04 -3.42
CA TYR A 42 6.95 6.31 -2.05
C TYR A 42 8.29 5.66 -1.69
N ILE A 43 8.46 4.40 -2.08
CA ILE A 43 9.68 3.67 -1.78
C ILE A 43 10.87 4.29 -2.50
N ALA A 44 10.68 4.69 -3.75
CA ALA A 44 11.75 5.29 -4.53
C ALA A 44 12.24 6.59 -3.91
N GLY A 45 11.35 7.32 -3.24
CA GLY A 45 11.73 8.57 -2.60
C GLY A 45 12.15 8.42 -1.15
N SER A 46 12.23 7.19 -0.66
CA SER A 46 12.55 6.93 0.74
C SER A 46 13.86 6.18 0.85
N SER A 47 14.49 6.26 2.02
CA SER A 47 15.74 5.55 2.27
C SER A 47 15.46 4.25 3.02
N LEU A 48 14.56 3.46 2.51
CA LEU A 48 14.17 2.21 3.16
C LEU A 48 15.13 1.10 2.81
N THR A 49 15.29 0.17 3.76
CA THR A 49 16.08 -1.02 3.49
C THR A 49 15.30 -1.96 2.59
N GLU A 50 16.01 -2.96 2.05
CA GLU A 50 15.36 -3.97 1.24
C GLU A 50 14.30 -4.73 2.03
N ASP A 51 14.60 -5.02 3.30
CA ASP A 51 13.63 -5.72 4.15
C ASP A 51 12.38 -4.90 4.36
N ASP A 52 12.53 -3.60 4.59
CA ASP A 52 11.38 -2.71 4.77
C ASP A 52 10.57 -2.62 3.49
N THR A 53 11.26 -2.52 2.35
CA THR A 53 10.59 -2.46 1.06
C THR A 53 9.77 -3.72 0.82
N ASN A 54 10.38 -4.88 1.08
CA ASN A 54 9.67 -6.15 0.91
C ASN A 54 8.47 -6.25 1.85
N HIS A 55 8.63 -5.73 3.07
CA HIS A 55 7.54 -5.74 4.03
C HIS A 55 6.33 -4.95 3.53
N LEU A 56 6.60 -3.78 2.94
CA LEU A 56 5.52 -2.95 2.41
C LEU A 56 4.82 -3.63 1.24
N TYR A 57 5.59 -4.21 0.31
CA TYR A 57 4.99 -4.90 -0.83
C TYR A 57 4.19 -6.11 -0.38
N GLU A 58 4.72 -6.86 0.57
CA GLU A 58 4.02 -8.03 1.07
C GLU A 58 2.70 -7.63 1.72
N ALA A 59 2.74 -6.58 2.53
CA ALA A 59 1.53 -6.11 3.19
C ALA A 59 0.48 -5.66 2.18
N LEU A 60 0.93 -4.98 1.12
CA LEU A 60 0.00 -4.54 0.09
C LEU A 60 -0.55 -5.72 -0.70
N ASN A 61 0.30 -6.70 -1.02
CA ASN A 61 -0.15 -7.88 -1.76
C ASN A 61 -1.15 -8.70 -0.96
N ASN A 62 -1.07 -8.66 0.37
CA ASN A 62 -1.98 -9.39 1.23
C ASN A 62 -3.22 -8.59 1.60
N TYR A 63 -3.30 -7.36 1.11
CA TYR A 63 -4.45 -6.52 1.42
C TYR A 63 -5.69 -7.02 0.69
N HIS A 64 -6.81 -7.03 1.41
CA HIS A 64 -8.11 -7.37 0.83
C HIS A 64 -9.10 -6.31 1.22
N PHE A 65 -9.90 -5.88 0.26
CA PHE A 65 -10.99 -4.99 0.56
C PHE A 65 -11.97 -5.70 1.47
N LYS A 66 -12.43 -4.99 2.48
CA LYS A 66 -13.44 -5.57 3.34
C LYS A 66 -14.73 -5.65 2.56
N ASP A 67 -15.40 -6.76 2.74
CA ASP A 67 -16.66 -6.98 2.11
C ASP A 67 -17.69 -6.09 2.73
N GLU A 68 -18.37 -5.33 1.93
CA GLU A 68 -19.33 -4.42 2.44
C GLU A 68 -20.74 -4.85 2.28
N GLU A 69 -20.94 -5.95 1.84
CA GLU A 69 -22.15 -6.46 1.69
C GLU A 69 -22.79 -6.92 2.73
N GLU A 70 -22.52 -6.66 2.89
CA GLU A 70 -22.81 -6.97 3.54
C GLU A 70 -23.15 -7.01 3.66
#